data_64f70aa044384b1173e4e5bcaa065ab8
#
_entry.id   64f70aa044384b1173e4e5bcaa065ab8
#
_cell.length_a   1.000
_cell.length_b   1.000
_cell.length_c   1.000
_cell.angle_alpha   90.00
_cell.angle_beta   90.00
_cell.angle_gamma   90.00
#
_symmetry.space_group_name_H-M   'P 1'
#
loop_
_entity.id
_entity.type
_entity.pdbx_description
1 polymer ?
#
loop_
_entity_poly.entity_id
_entity_poly.type
_entity_poly.pdbx_seq_one_letter_code
_entity_poly.pdbx_strand_id
1 'polypeptide(L)'
;MIPGAVAALAVTPRGAGRRYAALVHDGGCDVIALEQAADAVRSLDARLSPRWVWWAASDAAAPLVEAGIPLARAWDVAEAHRLLHGGWSATAGECWAAAHGIPTDTVPAPPTGDLFEFASEAAPLAADALVDGAGHLRGDHESWLRDPAHLEAWARAALETAHRQHDAAAATSVRLPSTVYSESAAALLCLELPRDGLPIDRETTEALIEGAAGPRPSTDADEAASRRARDAQVLRLAPGRESTD
;
A
#
# COMPACT_ATOMS: atom_id res chain seq x y z
N MET A 1 -0.25 22.02 -3.43
CA MET A 1 -1.39 21.55 -2.60
C MET A 1 -2.34 20.69 -3.43
N ILE A 2 -2.77 19.54 -2.94
CA ILE A 2 -3.74 18.68 -3.63
C ILE A 2 -5.06 19.46 -3.84
N PRO A 3 -5.61 19.52 -5.07
CA PRO A 3 -6.81 20.30 -5.35
C PRO A 3 -8.08 19.59 -4.84
N GLY A 4 -9.05 20.41 -4.38
CA GLY A 4 -10.34 19.94 -3.86
C GLY A 4 -10.31 19.55 -2.39
N ALA A 5 -11.39 18.96 -1.90
CA ALA A 5 -11.45 18.43 -0.55
C ALA A 5 -10.50 17.23 -0.40
N VAL A 6 -9.80 17.16 0.71
CA VAL A 6 -8.92 16.04 1.07
C VAL A 6 -9.30 15.50 2.45
N ALA A 7 -9.12 14.20 2.62
CA ALA A 7 -9.28 13.55 3.92
C ALA A 7 -8.18 12.50 4.09
N ALA A 8 -7.49 12.51 5.21
CA ALA A 8 -6.49 11.48 5.50
C ALA A 8 -7.09 10.39 6.39
N LEU A 9 -6.69 9.17 6.11
CA LEU A 9 -7.10 7.97 6.82
C LEU A 9 -5.88 7.28 7.43
N ALA A 10 -5.96 6.98 8.72
CA ALA A 10 -5.04 6.08 9.40
C ALA A 10 -5.84 5.02 10.16
N VAL A 11 -5.28 3.82 10.27
CA VAL A 11 -5.91 2.68 10.95
C VAL A 11 -4.90 2.03 11.87
N THR A 12 -5.31 1.60 13.05
CA THR A 12 -4.45 0.83 13.95
C THR A 12 -3.94 -0.43 13.25
N PRO A 13 -2.66 -0.80 13.43
CA PRO A 13 -2.06 -1.98 12.80
C PRO A 13 -2.83 -3.27 13.08
N ARG A 14 -2.64 -4.26 12.21
CA ARG A 14 -3.16 -5.62 12.44
C ARG A 14 -2.52 -6.20 13.70
N GLY A 15 -3.30 -6.96 14.47
CA GLY A 15 -2.83 -7.55 15.74
C GLY A 15 -2.94 -6.62 16.95
N ALA A 16 -3.32 -5.34 16.80
CA ALA A 16 -3.87 -4.58 17.91
C ALA A 16 -5.18 -5.23 18.36
N GLY A 17 -5.51 -5.19 19.64
CA GLY A 17 -6.76 -5.76 20.17
C GLY A 17 -7.98 -5.12 19.49
N ARG A 18 -8.62 -4.13 20.11
CA ARG A 18 -9.63 -3.33 19.43
C ARG A 18 -8.97 -2.37 18.45
N ARG A 19 -9.49 -2.33 17.22
CA ARG A 19 -8.93 -1.48 16.14
C ARG A 19 -9.72 -0.19 15.99
N TYR A 20 -9.04 0.88 15.59
CA TYR A 20 -9.59 2.21 15.39
C TYR A 20 -9.15 2.78 14.04
N ALA A 21 -9.90 3.77 13.57
CA ALA A 21 -9.55 4.58 12.42
C ALA A 21 -9.60 6.06 12.79
N ALA A 22 -8.66 6.84 12.28
CA ALA A 22 -8.70 8.31 12.31
C ALA A 22 -9.05 8.82 10.91
N LEU A 23 -10.04 9.71 10.85
CA LEU A 23 -10.46 10.43 9.65
C LEU A 23 -10.15 11.91 9.86
N VAL A 24 -9.10 12.39 9.21
CA VAL A 24 -8.67 13.80 9.29
C VAL A 24 -9.15 14.54 8.06
N HIS A 25 -9.83 15.64 8.22
CA HIS A 25 -10.33 16.51 7.16
C HIS A 25 -10.36 17.97 7.61
N ASP A 26 -10.73 18.93 6.74
CA ASP A 26 -10.77 20.36 7.07
C ASP A 26 -11.66 20.71 8.28
N GLY A 27 -12.68 19.90 8.56
CA GLY A 27 -13.58 20.08 9.70
C GLY A 27 -13.04 19.52 11.03
N GLY A 28 -11.89 18.85 11.05
CA GLY A 28 -11.31 18.26 12.25
C GLY A 28 -10.82 16.83 12.08
N CYS A 29 -10.83 16.08 13.18
CA CYS A 29 -10.46 14.67 13.20
C CYS A 29 -11.50 13.88 13.99
N ASP A 30 -11.93 12.76 13.41
CA ASP A 30 -12.75 11.76 14.08
C ASP A 30 -11.93 10.49 14.30
N VAL A 31 -11.70 10.11 15.56
CA VAL A 31 -11.10 8.82 15.92
C VAL A 31 -12.21 7.90 16.39
N ILE A 32 -12.47 6.86 15.62
CA ILE A 32 -13.62 5.97 15.79
C ILE A 32 -13.21 4.49 15.78
N ALA A 33 -14.04 3.65 16.36
CA ALA A 33 -13.83 2.21 16.24
C ALA A 33 -13.91 1.76 14.79
N LEU A 34 -13.02 0.84 14.37
CA LEU A 34 -12.88 0.45 12.96
C LEU A 34 -14.18 -0.12 12.38
N GLU A 35 -14.99 -0.80 13.17
CA GLU A 35 -16.30 -1.32 12.79
C GLU A 35 -17.32 -0.22 12.41
N GLN A 36 -17.07 1.02 12.84
CA GLN A 36 -17.88 2.20 12.50
C GLN A 36 -17.28 3.00 11.33
N ALA A 37 -16.04 2.72 10.95
CA ALA A 37 -15.33 3.49 9.95
C ALA A 37 -16.00 3.46 8.58
N ALA A 38 -16.63 2.34 8.23
CA ALA A 38 -17.35 2.19 6.97
C ALA A 38 -18.46 3.23 6.79
N ASP A 39 -19.29 3.45 7.81
CA ASP A 39 -20.38 4.40 7.76
C ASP A 39 -19.88 5.85 7.82
N ALA A 40 -18.86 6.11 8.62
CA ALA A 40 -18.23 7.43 8.69
C ALA A 40 -17.58 7.82 7.35
N VAL A 41 -16.87 6.89 6.72
CA VAL A 41 -16.27 7.10 5.39
C VAL A 41 -17.33 7.36 4.33
N ARG A 42 -18.41 6.55 4.27
CA ARG A 42 -19.53 6.79 3.34
C ARG A 42 -20.16 8.18 3.56
N SER A 43 -20.39 8.55 4.83
CA SER A 43 -20.96 9.85 5.18
C SER A 43 -20.05 11.01 4.77
N LEU A 44 -18.74 10.89 4.99
CA LEU A 44 -17.75 11.88 4.61
C LEU A 44 -17.64 11.99 3.09
N ASP A 45 -17.59 10.84 2.39
CA ASP A 45 -17.52 10.78 0.94
C ASP A 45 -18.76 11.39 0.27
N ALA A 46 -19.95 11.08 0.75
CA ALA A 46 -21.20 11.65 0.25
C ALA A 46 -21.26 13.19 0.43
N ARG A 47 -20.64 13.70 1.48
CA ARG A 47 -20.68 15.11 1.86
C ARG A 47 -19.62 15.96 1.16
N LEU A 48 -18.39 15.43 1.07
CA LEU A 48 -17.23 16.18 0.60
C LEU A 48 -16.64 15.62 -0.70
N SER A 49 -16.94 14.37 -1.04
CA SER A 49 -16.27 13.64 -2.11
C SER A 49 -14.76 13.85 -2.10
N PRO A 50 -14.07 13.61 -0.98
CA PRO A 50 -12.69 13.99 -0.81
C PRO A 50 -11.75 13.12 -1.65
N ARG A 51 -10.52 13.58 -1.84
CA ARG A 51 -9.42 12.70 -2.18
C ARG A 51 -8.87 12.12 -0.89
N TRP A 52 -8.92 10.80 -0.77
CA TRP A 52 -8.41 10.08 0.38
C TRP A 52 -6.88 10.03 0.35
N VAL A 53 -6.26 10.24 1.49
CA VAL A 53 -4.80 10.23 1.66
C VAL A 53 -4.44 9.20 2.73
N TRP A 54 -3.41 8.42 2.47
CA TRP A 54 -2.82 7.45 3.40
C TRP A 54 -1.35 7.19 3.07
N TRP A 55 -0.62 6.57 3.98
CA TRP A 55 0.76 6.16 3.73
C TRP A 55 0.85 5.09 2.65
N ALA A 56 0.10 4.01 2.81
CA ALA A 56 -0.09 2.96 1.80
C ALA A 56 -1.51 2.41 1.86
N ALA A 57 -2.07 2.05 0.72
CA ALA A 57 -3.41 1.51 0.63
C ALA A 57 -3.56 0.19 1.42
N SER A 58 -2.53 -0.66 1.40
CA SER A 58 -2.47 -1.92 2.15
C SER A 58 -2.69 -1.74 3.65
N ASP A 59 -2.27 -0.62 4.21
CA ASP A 59 -2.28 -0.38 5.65
C ASP A 59 -3.60 0.24 6.12
N ALA A 60 -4.08 1.23 5.37
CA ALA A 60 -5.22 2.04 5.76
C ALA A 60 -6.52 1.68 5.04
N ALA A 61 -6.48 1.48 3.70
CA ALA A 61 -7.67 1.25 2.89
C ALA A 61 -8.17 -0.20 2.95
N ALA A 62 -7.28 -1.18 3.16
CA ALA A 62 -7.63 -2.60 3.12
C ALA A 62 -8.85 -2.98 3.97
N PRO A 63 -9.00 -2.55 5.24
CA PRO A 63 -10.18 -2.90 6.03
C PRO A 63 -11.48 -2.35 5.48
N LEU A 64 -11.45 -1.19 4.82
CA LEU A 64 -12.62 -0.57 4.20
C LEU A 64 -12.99 -1.27 2.90
N VAL A 65 -11.99 -1.63 2.10
CA VAL A 65 -12.17 -2.42 0.88
C VAL A 65 -12.75 -3.79 1.23
N GLU A 66 -12.23 -4.47 2.26
CA GLU A 66 -12.78 -5.72 2.78
C GLU A 66 -14.25 -5.59 3.19
N ALA A 67 -14.64 -4.44 3.75
CA ALA A 67 -16.03 -4.10 4.09
C ALA A 67 -16.89 -3.66 2.89
N GLY A 68 -16.35 -3.68 1.67
CA GLY A 68 -17.07 -3.29 0.46
C GLY A 68 -17.30 -1.80 0.29
N ILE A 69 -16.44 -0.96 0.87
CA ILE A 69 -16.54 0.49 0.74
C ILE A 69 -15.76 0.94 -0.50
N PRO A 70 -16.42 1.53 -1.49
CA PRO A 70 -15.73 2.08 -2.65
C PRO A 70 -14.97 3.35 -2.27
N LEU A 71 -13.69 3.40 -2.58
CA LEU A 71 -12.83 4.56 -2.37
C LEU A 71 -12.36 5.06 -3.75
N ALA A 72 -13.13 5.97 -4.34
CA ALA A 72 -12.96 6.30 -5.76
C ALA A 72 -11.74 7.17 -6.07
N ARG A 73 -11.27 7.98 -5.12
CA ARG A 73 -10.20 8.94 -5.34
C ARG A 73 -9.18 8.86 -4.22
N ALA A 74 -7.93 8.63 -4.57
CA ALA A 74 -6.87 8.50 -3.59
C ALA A 74 -5.60 9.28 -3.97
N TRP A 75 -4.79 9.56 -2.99
CA TRP A 75 -3.37 9.83 -3.07
C TRP A 75 -2.67 8.87 -2.11
N ASP A 76 -2.03 7.89 -2.68
CA ASP A 76 -1.21 6.94 -1.95
C ASP A 76 0.21 7.50 -1.87
N VAL A 77 0.67 7.75 -0.63
CA VAL A 77 1.97 8.38 -0.38
C VAL A 77 3.12 7.48 -0.85
N ALA A 78 2.99 6.16 -0.69
CA ALA A 78 4.01 5.22 -1.12
C ALA A 78 4.11 5.16 -2.66
N GLU A 79 2.98 5.14 -3.37
CA GLU A 79 2.99 5.15 -4.84
C GLU A 79 3.54 6.46 -5.40
N ALA A 80 3.16 7.59 -4.79
CA ALA A 80 3.72 8.90 -5.14
C ALA A 80 5.23 8.95 -4.92
N HIS A 81 5.73 8.36 -3.83
CA HIS A 81 7.16 8.28 -3.54
C HIS A 81 7.90 7.50 -4.62
N ARG A 82 7.40 6.32 -5.00
CA ARG A 82 8.01 5.49 -6.06
C ARG A 82 8.09 6.21 -7.40
N LEU A 83 7.07 6.98 -7.76
CA LEU A 83 7.05 7.78 -8.99
C LEU A 83 8.03 8.96 -8.95
N LEU A 84 8.22 9.58 -7.78
CA LEU A 84 9.09 10.76 -7.63
C LEU A 84 10.57 10.38 -7.50
N HIS A 85 10.87 9.30 -6.81
CA HIS A 85 12.24 8.94 -6.41
C HIS A 85 12.72 7.61 -7.00
N GLY A 86 11.81 6.79 -7.55
CA GLY A 86 12.12 5.45 -8.03
C GLY A 86 12.27 4.43 -6.88
N GLY A 87 12.67 3.21 -7.25
CA GLY A 87 12.89 2.12 -6.29
C GLY A 87 11.60 1.39 -5.88
N TRP A 88 11.77 0.34 -5.10
CA TRP A 88 10.67 -0.48 -4.59
C TRP A 88 10.27 -0.11 -3.16
N SER A 89 11.24 0.35 -2.35
CA SER A 89 11.00 0.78 -0.99
C SER A 89 10.25 2.10 -0.96
N ALA A 90 9.24 2.19 -0.12
CA ALA A 90 8.45 3.38 0.11
C ALA A 90 7.80 3.29 1.50
N THR A 91 8.61 3.07 2.53
CA THR A 91 8.15 3.12 3.91
C THR A 91 7.69 4.52 4.28
N ALA A 92 6.84 4.64 5.28
CA ALA A 92 6.38 5.95 5.76
C ALA A 92 7.56 6.86 6.13
N GLY A 93 8.60 6.29 6.77
CA GLY A 93 9.83 7.02 7.13
C GLY A 93 10.58 7.56 5.91
N GLU A 94 10.77 6.75 4.87
CA GLU A 94 11.43 7.17 3.62
C GLU A 94 10.61 8.24 2.88
N CYS A 95 9.29 8.05 2.80
CA CYS A 95 8.38 9.01 2.18
C CYS A 95 8.42 10.37 2.90
N TRP A 96 8.38 10.34 4.22
CA TRP A 96 8.48 11.54 5.06
C TRP A 96 9.83 12.22 4.87
N ALA A 97 10.93 11.48 5.03
CA ALA A 97 12.29 12.03 4.90
C ALA A 97 12.49 12.70 3.54
N ALA A 98 12.15 12.02 2.45
CA ALA A 98 12.26 12.57 1.10
C ALA A 98 11.42 13.84 0.91
N ALA A 99 10.17 13.85 1.41
CA ALA A 99 9.28 15.00 1.31
C ALA A 99 9.76 16.21 2.13
N HIS A 100 10.54 15.99 3.19
CA HIS A 100 11.07 17.02 4.06
C HIS A 100 12.54 17.37 3.77
N GLY A 101 13.15 16.76 2.75
CA GLY A 101 14.56 16.99 2.41
C GLY A 101 15.53 16.45 3.46
N ILE A 102 15.12 15.43 4.22
CA ILE A 102 15.96 14.72 5.19
C ILE A 102 16.63 13.54 4.45
N PRO A 103 17.90 13.21 4.72
CA PRO A 103 18.55 12.07 4.10
C PRO A 103 17.80 10.76 4.38
N THR A 104 17.52 9.98 3.33
CA THR A 104 16.74 8.73 3.45
C THR A 104 17.58 7.55 3.96
N ASP A 105 18.90 7.64 3.86
CA ASP A 105 19.84 6.65 4.37
C ASP A 105 19.97 6.66 5.92
N THR A 106 19.44 7.69 6.56
CA THR A 106 19.43 7.84 8.03
C THR A 106 18.07 7.55 8.65
N VAL A 107 17.09 7.09 7.86
CA VAL A 107 15.76 6.73 8.36
C VAL A 107 15.85 5.58 9.37
N PRO A 108 15.27 5.72 10.57
CA PRO A 108 15.28 4.66 11.56
C PRO A 108 14.63 3.39 11.02
N ALA A 109 15.36 2.27 11.08
CA ALA A 109 14.79 0.98 10.72
C ALA A 109 13.70 0.58 11.74
N PRO A 110 12.65 -0.11 11.31
CA PRO A 110 11.69 -0.69 12.23
C PRO A 110 12.38 -1.74 13.11
N PRO A 111 12.00 -1.88 14.39
CA PRO A 111 12.56 -2.90 15.27
C PRO A 111 12.27 -4.29 14.67
N THR A 112 13.32 -5.08 14.44
CA THR A 112 13.20 -6.41 13.83
C THR A 112 12.77 -7.48 14.82
N GLY A 113 12.80 -7.17 16.12
CA GLY A 113 12.52 -8.15 17.19
C GLY A 113 13.56 -9.26 17.28
N ASP A 114 14.71 -9.08 16.65
CA ASP A 114 15.80 -10.05 16.69
C ASP A 114 16.51 -10.02 18.05
N LEU A 115 16.87 -11.19 18.56
CA LEU A 115 17.55 -11.36 19.86
C LEU A 115 18.90 -10.63 19.94
N PHE A 116 19.46 -10.26 18.78
CA PHE A 116 20.73 -9.56 18.62
C PHE A 116 20.57 -8.08 18.24
N GLU A 117 19.35 -7.54 18.33
CA GLU A 117 19.13 -6.11 18.12
C GLU A 117 19.89 -5.35 19.23
N PHE A 118 21.10 -4.91 18.91
CA PHE A 118 21.82 -4.00 19.77
C PHE A 118 20.94 -2.76 19.92
N ALA A 119 20.52 -2.48 21.15
CA ALA A 119 19.75 -1.30 21.47
C ALA A 119 20.43 -0.10 20.79
N SER A 120 19.74 0.53 19.84
CA SER A 120 20.23 1.76 19.23
C SER A 120 20.58 2.71 20.40
N GLU A 121 21.77 3.29 20.39
CA GLU A 121 22.18 4.29 21.40
C GLU A 121 21.30 5.56 21.38
N ALA A 122 20.35 5.63 20.46
CA ALA A 122 19.40 6.74 20.38
C ALA A 122 18.51 6.76 21.65
N ALA A 123 18.46 7.91 22.28
CA ALA A 123 17.57 8.12 23.42
C ALA A 123 16.13 7.78 23.02
N PRO A 124 15.36 7.09 23.89
CA PRO A 124 13.99 6.74 23.58
C PRO A 124 13.18 8.01 23.30
N LEU A 125 12.43 8.00 22.21
CA LEU A 125 11.50 9.09 21.86
C LEU A 125 10.46 9.25 22.97
N ALA A 126 10.05 10.50 23.22
CA ALA A 126 8.90 10.76 24.09
C ALA A 126 7.66 9.99 23.58
N ALA A 127 6.82 9.55 24.51
CA ALA A 127 5.67 8.69 24.17
C ALA A 127 4.78 9.28 23.06
N ASP A 128 4.57 10.60 23.09
CA ASP A 128 3.70 11.31 22.13
C ASP A 128 4.44 11.86 20.91
N ALA A 129 5.80 11.74 20.87
CA ALA A 129 6.57 12.31 19.77
C ALA A 129 6.39 11.49 18.50
N LEU A 130 6.00 12.15 17.42
CA LEU A 130 5.89 11.55 16.08
C LEU A 130 7.24 11.49 15.38
N VAL A 131 8.10 12.48 15.62
CA VAL A 131 9.42 12.63 14.99
C VAL A 131 10.52 12.70 16.05
N ASP A 132 11.70 12.24 15.68
CA ASP A 132 12.90 12.34 16.51
C ASP A 132 13.56 13.73 16.44
N GLY A 133 14.67 13.90 17.16
CA GLY A 133 15.43 15.17 17.18
C GLY A 133 16.09 15.51 15.84
N ALA A 134 16.21 14.56 14.91
CA ALA A 134 16.71 14.76 13.56
C ALA A 134 15.57 15.02 12.55
N GLY A 135 14.33 14.91 12.99
CA GLY A 135 13.14 15.13 12.16
C GLY A 135 12.62 13.91 11.44
N HIS A 136 13.17 12.70 11.68
CA HIS A 136 12.65 11.48 11.10
C HIS A 136 11.39 11.00 11.82
N LEU A 137 10.49 10.36 11.06
CA LEU A 137 9.41 9.60 11.68
C LEU A 137 9.97 8.49 12.56
N ARG A 138 9.29 8.22 13.66
CA ARG A 138 9.66 7.13 14.57
C ARG A 138 9.66 5.76 13.87
N GLY A 139 10.72 4.97 14.09
CA GLY A 139 10.86 3.65 13.48
C GLY A 139 9.91 2.60 14.08
N ASP A 140 9.47 2.78 15.33
CA ASP A 140 8.57 1.89 16.06
C ASP A 140 7.08 2.21 15.89
N HIS A 141 6.71 2.93 14.81
CA HIS A 141 5.35 3.43 14.56
C HIS A 141 4.27 2.33 14.63
N GLU A 142 4.55 1.11 14.23
CA GLU A 142 3.56 0.02 14.30
C GLU A 142 3.15 -0.29 15.76
N SER A 143 4.09 -0.24 16.70
CA SER A 143 3.78 -0.43 18.12
C SER A 143 3.11 0.81 18.71
N TRP A 144 3.56 1.98 18.33
CA TRP A 144 3.04 3.27 18.76
C TRP A 144 1.59 3.53 18.33
N LEU A 145 1.23 3.13 17.11
CA LEU A 145 -0.12 3.25 16.55
C LEU A 145 -1.14 2.27 17.14
N ARG A 146 -0.74 1.37 18.05
CA ARG A 146 -1.69 0.57 18.83
C ARG A 146 -2.51 1.41 19.79
N ASP A 147 -1.97 2.56 20.21
CA ASP A 147 -2.74 3.58 20.93
C ASP A 147 -3.49 4.44 19.91
N PRO A 148 -4.85 4.45 19.94
CA PRO A 148 -5.65 5.24 19.01
C PRO A 148 -5.44 6.75 19.15
N ALA A 149 -4.90 7.24 20.27
CA ALA A 149 -4.59 8.66 20.46
C ALA A 149 -3.54 9.18 19.46
N HIS A 150 -2.74 8.29 18.89
CA HIS A 150 -1.67 8.65 17.96
C HIS A 150 -2.10 8.66 16.49
N LEU A 151 -3.26 8.10 16.16
CA LEU A 151 -3.71 7.97 14.77
C LEU A 151 -3.94 9.31 14.09
N GLU A 152 -4.41 10.33 14.83
CA GLU A 152 -4.58 11.67 14.27
C GLU A 152 -3.25 12.26 13.79
N ALA A 153 -2.21 12.20 14.63
CA ALA A 153 -0.89 12.72 14.28
C ALA A 153 -0.32 11.99 13.06
N TRP A 154 -0.51 10.67 12.99
CA TRP A 154 -0.06 9.84 11.87
C TRP A 154 -0.79 10.16 10.55
N ALA A 155 -2.11 10.37 10.61
CA ALA A 155 -2.91 10.77 9.46
C ALA A 155 -2.55 12.19 8.97
N ARG A 156 -2.32 13.13 9.89
CA ARG A 156 -1.88 14.49 9.54
C ARG A 156 -0.51 14.50 8.88
N ALA A 157 0.43 13.68 9.34
CA ALA A 157 1.74 13.53 8.71
C ALA A 157 1.63 12.98 7.29
N ALA A 158 0.76 11.98 7.06
CA ALA A 158 0.48 11.48 5.72
C ALA A 158 -0.08 12.60 4.81
N LEU A 159 -1.01 13.40 5.33
CA LEU A 159 -1.61 14.52 4.59
C LEU A 159 -0.57 15.60 4.24
N GLU A 160 0.29 15.97 5.19
CA GLU A 160 1.39 16.92 4.95
C GLU A 160 2.34 16.39 3.88
N THR A 161 2.76 15.12 4.00
CA THR A 161 3.64 14.46 3.03
C THR A 161 3.00 14.45 1.64
N ALA A 162 1.73 14.11 1.53
CA ALA A 162 1.00 14.09 0.28
C ALA A 162 0.95 15.47 -0.40
N HIS A 163 0.75 16.54 0.37
CA HIS A 163 0.78 17.91 -0.17
C HIS A 163 2.16 18.27 -0.72
N ARG A 164 3.24 17.94 0.01
CA ARG A 164 4.63 18.17 -0.46
C ARG A 164 4.94 17.36 -1.71
N GLN A 165 4.54 16.09 -1.75
CA GLN A 165 4.70 15.22 -2.92
C GLN A 165 3.92 15.76 -4.13
N HIS A 166 2.69 16.24 -3.92
CA HIS A 166 1.89 16.82 -5.00
C HIS A 166 2.59 18.06 -5.60
N ASP A 167 3.12 18.94 -4.77
CA ASP A 167 3.81 20.14 -5.22
C ASP A 167 5.11 19.77 -5.97
N ALA A 168 5.88 18.79 -5.47
CA ALA A 168 7.05 18.25 -6.15
C ALA A 168 6.70 17.60 -7.50
N ALA A 169 5.63 16.80 -7.55
CA ALA A 169 5.15 16.18 -8.77
C ALA A 169 4.72 17.22 -9.81
N ALA A 170 3.98 18.25 -9.39
CA ALA A 170 3.55 19.34 -10.27
C ALA A 170 4.75 20.16 -10.79
N ALA A 171 5.78 20.35 -9.97
CA ALA A 171 7.01 21.02 -10.37
C ALA A 171 7.84 20.18 -11.37
N THR A 172 7.80 18.86 -11.25
CA THR A 172 8.50 17.94 -12.15
C THR A 172 7.82 17.85 -13.52
N SER A 173 6.50 17.68 -13.54
CA SER A 173 5.71 17.62 -14.78
C SER A 173 4.23 17.90 -14.51
N VAL A 174 3.58 18.64 -15.41
CA VAL A 174 2.15 18.89 -15.36
C VAL A 174 1.30 17.59 -15.36
N ARG A 175 1.83 16.50 -15.91
CA ARG A 175 1.15 15.20 -15.99
C ARG A 175 1.40 14.30 -14.79
N LEU A 176 2.47 14.51 -14.04
CA LEU A 176 2.88 13.59 -12.98
C LEU A 176 1.83 13.46 -11.86
N PRO A 177 1.14 14.51 -11.40
CA PRO A 177 0.03 14.34 -10.44
C PRO A 177 -1.07 13.40 -10.95
N SER A 178 -1.41 13.46 -12.24
CA SER A 178 -2.40 12.55 -12.83
C SER A 178 -1.91 11.10 -12.85
N THR A 179 -0.61 10.89 -13.07
CA THR A 179 -0.02 9.55 -12.98
C THR A 179 -0.09 9.03 -11.54
N VAL A 180 0.22 9.86 -10.53
CA VAL A 180 0.07 9.47 -9.13
C VAL A 180 -1.37 9.08 -8.80
N TYR A 181 -2.36 9.81 -9.32
CA TYR A 181 -3.78 9.44 -9.13
C TYR A 181 -4.10 8.08 -9.75
N SER A 182 -3.55 7.78 -10.91
CA SER A 182 -3.73 6.49 -11.58
C SER A 182 -3.09 5.35 -10.78
N GLU A 183 -1.85 5.52 -10.32
CA GLU A 183 -1.16 4.50 -9.50
C GLU A 183 -1.84 4.29 -8.14
N SER A 184 -2.31 5.38 -7.51
CA SER A 184 -3.09 5.27 -6.28
C SER A 184 -4.40 4.49 -6.48
N ALA A 185 -5.05 4.66 -7.63
CA ALA A 185 -6.23 3.87 -7.99
C ALA A 185 -5.88 2.41 -8.29
N ALA A 186 -4.73 2.15 -8.93
CA ALA A 186 -4.23 0.80 -9.16
C ALA A 186 -3.92 0.08 -7.84
N ALA A 187 -3.32 0.77 -6.86
CA ALA A 187 -3.10 0.20 -5.52
C ALA A 187 -4.41 -0.22 -4.84
N LEU A 188 -5.48 0.58 -4.96
CA LEU A 188 -6.82 0.21 -4.48
C LEU A 188 -7.38 -1.00 -5.24
N LEU A 189 -7.27 -1.02 -6.56
CA LEU A 189 -7.71 -2.15 -7.38
C LEU A 189 -7.03 -3.45 -6.96
N CYS A 190 -5.74 -3.41 -6.61
CA CYS A 190 -5.02 -4.57 -6.10
C CYS A 190 -5.59 -5.11 -4.78
N LEU A 191 -6.24 -4.26 -3.96
CA LEU A 191 -6.96 -4.69 -2.75
C LEU A 191 -8.37 -5.23 -3.06
N GLU A 192 -9.01 -4.73 -4.10
CA GLU A 192 -10.35 -5.15 -4.50
C GLU A 192 -10.34 -6.50 -5.21
N LEU A 193 -9.33 -6.76 -6.03
CA LEU A 193 -9.21 -7.99 -6.82
C LEU A 193 -9.31 -9.29 -6.01
N PRO A 194 -8.66 -9.45 -4.85
CA PRO A 194 -8.79 -10.66 -4.03
C PRO A 194 -10.21 -10.86 -3.47
N ARG A 195 -10.96 -9.77 -3.26
CA ARG A 195 -12.34 -9.82 -2.77
C ARG A 195 -13.33 -10.11 -3.88
N ASP A 196 -13.25 -9.39 -4.98
CA ASP A 196 -14.26 -9.40 -6.03
C ASP A 196 -13.95 -10.42 -7.13
N GLY A 197 -12.67 -10.76 -7.29
CA GLY A 197 -12.17 -11.59 -8.37
C GLY A 197 -12.21 -10.88 -9.73
N LEU A 198 -11.79 -11.58 -10.75
CA LEU A 198 -11.96 -11.15 -12.14
C LEU A 198 -13.10 -11.97 -12.76
N PRO A 199 -14.10 -11.33 -13.40
CA PRO A 199 -15.10 -12.06 -14.13
C PRO A 199 -14.44 -12.75 -15.33
N ILE A 200 -14.49 -14.08 -15.34
CA ILE A 200 -13.99 -14.89 -16.43
C ILE A 200 -15.12 -15.78 -16.97
N ASP A 201 -15.15 -15.93 -18.28
CA ASP A 201 -15.94 -16.97 -18.91
C ASP A 201 -15.18 -18.31 -18.76
N ARG A 202 -15.72 -19.16 -17.89
CA ARG A 202 -15.08 -20.44 -17.55
C ARG A 202 -14.91 -21.34 -18.76
N GLU A 203 -15.95 -21.46 -19.57
CA GLU A 203 -15.95 -22.34 -20.74
C GLU A 203 -14.91 -21.91 -21.77
N THR A 204 -14.89 -20.62 -22.11
CA THR A 204 -13.88 -20.05 -23.01
C THR A 204 -12.48 -20.19 -22.44
N THR A 205 -12.31 -19.95 -21.12
CA THR A 205 -11.01 -20.06 -20.46
C THR A 205 -10.48 -21.49 -20.45
N GLU A 206 -11.33 -22.46 -20.10
CA GLU A 206 -10.98 -23.90 -20.13
C GLU A 206 -10.60 -24.36 -21.54
N ALA A 207 -11.36 -23.95 -22.56
CA ALA A 207 -11.05 -24.26 -23.96
C ALA A 207 -9.70 -23.65 -24.41
N LEU A 208 -9.40 -22.41 -24.00
CA LEU A 208 -8.11 -21.78 -24.29
C LEU A 208 -6.94 -22.47 -23.57
N ILE A 209 -7.13 -22.87 -22.32
CA ILE A 209 -6.12 -23.61 -21.55
C ILE A 209 -5.88 -24.98 -22.19
N GLU A 210 -6.95 -25.71 -22.53
CA GLU A 210 -6.85 -27.01 -23.18
C GLU A 210 -6.15 -26.90 -24.55
N GLY A 211 -6.50 -25.88 -25.34
CA GLY A 211 -5.85 -25.60 -26.62
C GLY A 211 -4.36 -25.26 -26.50
N ALA A 212 -3.95 -24.57 -25.46
CA ALA A 212 -2.56 -24.13 -25.24
C ALA A 212 -1.70 -25.20 -24.54
N ALA A 213 -2.23 -25.82 -23.49
CA ALA A 213 -1.51 -26.75 -22.61
C ALA A 213 -1.85 -28.25 -22.87
N GLY A 214 -2.84 -28.52 -23.69
CA GLY A 214 -3.42 -29.86 -23.89
C GLY A 214 -4.43 -30.23 -22.82
N PRO A 215 -5.07 -31.38 -22.93
CA PRO A 215 -6.07 -31.84 -21.98
C PRO A 215 -5.48 -32.03 -20.60
N ARG A 216 -6.30 -31.80 -19.58
CA ARG A 216 -5.87 -31.92 -18.17
C ARG A 216 -5.44 -33.37 -17.90
N PRO A 217 -4.21 -33.59 -17.39
CA PRO A 217 -3.75 -34.91 -17.02
C PRO A 217 -4.69 -35.57 -16.00
N SER A 218 -5.02 -36.84 -16.20
CA SER A 218 -5.87 -37.59 -15.27
C SER A 218 -5.09 -38.58 -14.41
N THR A 219 -3.82 -38.86 -14.77
CA THR A 219 -2.92 -39.75 -14.06
C THR A 219 -1.51 -39.12 -13.96
N ASP A 220 -0.69 -39.59 -13.02
CA ASP A 220 0.72 -39.21 -12.91
C ASP A 220 1.51 -39.50 -14.19
N ALA A 221 1.15 -40.58 -14.89
CA ALA A 221 1.78 -40.93 -16.16
C ALA A 221 1.45 -39.90 -17.27
N ASP A 222 0.20 -39.43 -17.32
CA ASP A 222 -0.24 -38.39 -18.26
C ASP A 222 0.44 -37.07 -17.95
N GLU A 223 0.58 -36.73 -16.66
CA GLU A 223 1.28 -35.53 -16.24
C GLU A 223 2.75 -35.57 -16.67
N ALA A 224 3.45 -36.67 -16.42
CA ALA A 224 4.83 -36.87 -16.85
C ALA A 224 4.98 -36.82 -18.38
N ALA A 225 4.03 -37.35 -19.11
CA ALA A 225 4.02 -37.29 -20.60
C ALA A 225 3.81 -35.85 -21.10
N SER A 226 2.86 -35.11 -20.50
CA SER A 226 2.58 -33.72 -20.84
C SER A 226 3.78 -32.80 -20.51
N ARG A 227 4.45 -33.04 -19.38
CA ARG A 227 5.67 -32.32 -19.01
C ARG A 227 6.78 -32.53 -20.02
N ARG A 228 7.09 -33.82 -20.38
CA ARG A 228 8.11 -34.11 -21.37
C ARG A 228 7.80 -33.49 -22.74
N ALA A 229 6.52 -33.46 -23.15
CA ALA A 229 6.13 -32.86 -24.44
C ALA A 229 6.37 -31.35 -24.45
N ARG A 230 6.06 -30.64 -23.35
CA ARG A 230 6.35 -29.19 -23.20
C ARG A 230 7.84 -28.91 -23.16
N ASP A 231 8.59 -29.69 -22.38
CA ASP A 231 10.06 -29.56 -22.29
C ASP A 231 10.71 -29.75 -23.65
N ALA A 232 10.29 -30.77 -24.41
CA ALA A 232 10.77 -30.98 -25.76
C ALA A 232 10.43 -29.80 -26.72
N GLN A 233 9.31 -29.12 -26.48
CA GLN A 233 8.95 -27.94 -27.27
C GLN A 233 9.83 -26.73 -26.91
N VAL A 234 10.13 -26.51 -25.62
CA VAL A 234 11.02 -25.45 -25.17
C VAL A 234 12.46 -25.70 -25.66
N LEU A 235 12.97 -26.93 -25.53
CA LEU A 235 14.30 -27.29 -25.96
C LEU A 235 14.52 -27.11 -27.47
N ARG A 236 13.49 -27.28 -28.29
CA ARG A 236 13.57 -26.95 -29.73
C ARG A 236 13.83 -25.48 -30.01
N LEU A 237 13.42 -24.58 -29.12
CA LEU A 237 13.61 -23.13 -29.23
C LEU A 237 14.91 -22.66 -28.58
N ALA A 238 15.60 -23.54 -27.85
CA ALA A 238 16.86 -23.27 -27.15
C ALA A 238 17.96 -24.26 -27.58
N PRO A 239 18.45 -24.17 -28.81
CA PRO A 239 19.45 -25.11 -29.33
C PRO A 239 20.72 -25.01 -28.48
N GLY A 240 21.24 -26.18 -28.04
CA GLY A 240 22.43 -26.28 -27.18
C GLY A 240 22.13 -26.47 -25.68
N ARG A 241 20.84 -26.57 -25.29
CA ARG A 241 20.43 -27.01 -23.95
C ARG A 241 19.90 -28.44 -24.02
N GLU A 242 20.27 -29.23 -22.98
CA GLU A 242 19.84 -30.63 -22.85
C GLU A 242 18.72 -30.82 -21.83
N SER A 243 18.45 -29.80 -21.02
CA SER A 243 17.40 -29.83 -19.97
C SER A 243 16.70 -28.46 -19.87
N THR A 244 15.48 -28.45 -19.36
CA THR A 244 14.70 -27.26 -18.99
C THR A 244 14.91 -26.86 -17.53
N ASP A 245 15.71 -27.65 -16.77
CA ASP A 245 16.05 -27.36 -15.37
C ASP A 245 17.25 -26.39 -15.27
#